data_a65b316c60b708c0e845615cfee1cc56
#
_entry.id   a65b316c60b708c0e845615cfee1cc56
#
_cell.length_a   1.000
_cell.length_b   1.000
_cell.length_c   1.000
_cell.angle_alpha   90.00
_cell.angle_beta   90.00
_cell.angle_gamma   90.00
#
_symmetry.space_group_name_H-M   'P 1'
#
loop_
_entity.id
_entity.type
_entity.pdbx_description
1 polymer ?
#
loop_
_entity_poly.entity_id
_entity_poly.type
_entity_poly.pdbx_seq_one_letter_code
_entity_poly.pdbx_strand_id
1 'polypeptide(L)'
;MLSILIPTYNYDCSSLVYDLDTLCVRANIDYEIIVGNDGSTTNMQNLKNLSKTLENFRFLDYKENRGRSIIRNTLAREAKYDKLLFIDSDMKVYKSDFIQLYIKENSPIVAGGIKVLEDKNPTYILHKKYEKIRSTNIATTQNLLVRKDVFDEVRFIENVKKYGYEDIIFSHRLDKMYGIKFIYNPLIHNGPIPTETFIDRINESTEVLIELFKNEKYHKDIIESSKLLRTYLKIKNVKGLYLLLFKLTKGFIVQQLRSKDPSMFLMDMYKLGVLCERIS
;
A
#
# COMPACT_ATOMS: atom_id res chain seq x y z
N MET A 1 24.39 0.09 -2.28
CA MET A 1 23.93 1.36 -1.71
C MET A 1 22.42 1.36 -1.75
N LEU A 2 21.76 1.53 -0.58
CA LEU A 2 20.31 1.31 -0.41
C LEU A 2 19.71 2.36 0.51
N SER A 3 18.66 3.07 0.08
CA SER A 3 17.83 3.92 0.94
C SER A 3 16.51 3.18 1.25
N ILE A 4 16.26 2.89 2.53
CA ILE A 4 15.02 2.28 3.01
C ILE A 4 14.10 3.40 3.48
N LEU A 5 12.91 3.48 2.89
CA LEU A 5 11.98 4.58 3.03
C LEU A 5 10.69 4.12 3.70
N ILE A 6 10.43 4.61 4.91
CA ILE A 6 9.31 4.17 5.75
C ILE A 6 8.42 5.36 6.09
N PRO A 7 7.28 5.56 5.40
CA PRO A 7 6.29 6.54 5.82
C PRO A 7 5.54 6.01 7.06
N THR A 8 5.33 6.85 8.06
CA THR A 8 4.53 6.49 9.23
C THR A 8 3.53 7.58 9.62
N TYR A 9 2.37 7.13 10.12
CA TYR A 9 1.35 7.98 10.73
C TYR A 9 0.66 7.22 11.86
N ASN A 10 0.76 7.74 13.06
CA ASN A 10 0.20 7.14 14.29
C ASN A 10 0.64 5.68 14.54
N TYR A 11 1.85 5.32 14.10
CA TYR A 11 2.40 3.98 14.27
C TYR A 11 3.89 4.05 14.61
N ASP A 12 4.30 3.44 15.73
CA ASP A 12 5.71 3.33 16.13
C ASP A 12 6.35 2.13 15.44
N CYS A 13 7.21 2.40 14.46
CA CYS A 13 7.95 1.38 13.71
C CYS A 13 9.40 1.17 14.17
N SER A 14 9.73 1.55 15.40
CA SER A 14 11.10 1.48 15.93
C SER A 14 11.69 0.06 15.88
N SER A 15 10.89 -0.96 16.15
CA SER A 15 11.32 -2.37 16.02
C SER A 15 11.67 -2.75 14.58
N LEU A 16 10.87 -2.29 13.59
CA LEU A 16 11.15 -2.52 12.18
C LEU A 16 12.47 -1.86 11.76
N VAL A 17 12.71 -0.61 12.20
CA VAL A 17 13.96 0.11 11.94
C VAL A 17 15.15 -0.65 12.48
N TYR A 18 15.08 -1.14 13.73
CA TYR A 18 16.14 -1.91 14.37
C TYR A 18 16.44 -3.23 13.64
N ASP A 19 15.38 -3.96 13.23
CA ASP A 19 15.53 -5.20 12.48
C ASP A 19 16.20 -4.95 11.12
N LEU A 20 15.79 -3.90 10.40
CA LEU A 20 16.36 -3.54 9.09
C LEU A 20 17.80 -3.07 9.20
N ASP A 21 18.14 -2.26 10.20
CA ASP A 21 19.50 -1.82 10.50
C ASP A 21 20.41 -3.03 10.73
N THR A 22 19.99 -3.95 11.60
CA THR A 22 20.73 -5.20 11.87
C THR A 22 20.98 -6.01 10.60
N LEU A 23 20.00 -6.10 9.70
CA LEU A 23 20.14 -6.85 8.44
C LEU A 23 21.06 -6.14 7.44
N CYS A 24 21.03 -4.80 7.38
CA CYS A 24 21.94 -4.02 6.54
C CYS A 24 23.38 -4.14 7.00
N VAL A 25 23.64 -4.05 8.31
CA VAL A 25 24.98 -4.29 8.90
C VAL A 25 25.48 -5.70 8.55
N ARG A 26 24.65 -6.73 8.72
CA ARG A 26 25.02 -8.12 8.35
C ARG A 26 25.25 -8.30 6.85
N ALA A 27 24.56 -7.54 6.00
CA ALA A 27 24.76 -7.57 4.56
C ALA A 27 26.03 -6.85 4.12
N ASN A 28 26.69 -6.12 5.03
CA ASN A 28 27.90 -5.32 4.80
C ASN A 28 27.78 -4.39 3.59
N ILE A 29 26.73 -3.54 3.58
CA ILE A 29 26.44 -2.61 2.50
C ILE A 29 26.38 -1.18 3.03
N ASP A 30 26.56 -0.19 2.13
CA ASP A 30 26.22 1.19 2.42
C ASP A 30 24.70 1.37 2.34
N TYR A 31 24.09 1.91 3.38
CA TYR A 31 22.65 2.11 3.48
C TYR A 31 22.29 3.34 4.31
N GLU A 32 21.06 3.73 4.19
CA GLU A 32 20.35 4.61 5.13
C GLU A 32 18.93 4.12 5.33
N ILE A 33 18.35 4.41 6.49
CA ILE A 33 16.93 4.22 6.78
C ILE A 33 16.34 5.59 7.06
N ILE A 34 15.29 5.96 6.35
CA ILE A 34 14.59 7.24 6.54
C ILE A 34 13.14 6.95 6.92
N VAL A 35 12.77 7.29 8.15
CA VAL A 35 11.37 7.28 8.58
C VAL A 35 10.80 8.69 8.48
N GLY A 36 9.70 8.85 7.73
CA GLY A 36 8.95 10.09 7.65
C GLY A 36 7.67 10.02 8.46
N ASN A 37 7.62 10.76 9.57
CA ASN A 37 6.40 10.93 10.35
C ASN A 37 5.52 11.99 9.72
N ASP A 38 4.35 11.57 9.21
CA ASP A 38 3.41 12.44 8.51
C ASP A 38 2.38 13.08 9.46
N GLY A 39 2.89 13.81 10.48
CA GLY A 39 2.05 14.55 11.41
C GLY A 39 1.29 13.70 12.43
N SER A 40 1.92 12.64 12.96
CA SER A 40 1.30 11.78 13.98
C SER A 40 0.90 12.55 15.23
N THR A 41 -0.24 12.20 15.79
CA THR A 41 -0.74 12.67 17.09
C THR A 41 -0.28 11.79 18.25
N THR A 42 0.20 10.56 17.95
CA THR A 42 0.74 9.63 18.93
C THR A 42 2.21 9.93 19.23
N ASN A 43 2.70 9.44 20.38
CA ASN A 43 4.08 9.66 20.81
C ASN A 43 5.07 8.88 19.91
N MET A 44 6.03 9.59 19.30
CA MET A 44 7.10 9.04 18.45
C MET A 44 8.47 9.04 19.16
N GLN A 45 8.50 9.04 20.50
CA GLN A 45 9.74 9.20 21.27
C GLN A 45 10.75 8.06 21.02
N ASN A 46 10.28 6.83 20.77
CA ASN A 46 11.18 5.72 20.48
C ASN A 46 11.97 5.96 19.18
N LEU A 47 11.30 6.42 18.12
CA LEU A 47 11.96 6.77 16.85
C LEU A 47 12.92 7.95 17.01
N LYS A 48 12.56 8.97 17.81
CA LYS A 48 13.44 10.10 18.14
C LYS A 48 14.68 9.65 18.92
N ASN A 49 14.53 8.71 19.83
CA ASN A 49 15.65 8.17 20.58
C ASN A 49 16.55 7.32 19.68
N LEU A 50 15.95 6.49 18.85
CA LEU A 50 16.66 5.62 17.92
C LEU A 50 17.51 6.43 16.92
N SER A 51 17.02 7.58 16.44
CA SER A 51 17.77 8.46 15.53
C SER A 51 19.00 9.13 16.15
N LYS A 52 19.15 9.05 17.47
CA LYS A 52 20.36 9.52 18.17
C LYS A 52 21.40 8.42 18.38
N THR A 53 21.01 7.16 18.20
CA THR A 53 21.86 5.98 18.50
C THR A 53 22.28 5.21 17.25
N LEU A 54 21.46 5.21 16.19
CA LEU A 54 21.77 4.55 14.92
C LEU A 54 22.32 5.58 13.92
N GLU A 55 23.54 5.40 13.50
CA GLU A 55 24.27 6.30 12.59
C GLU A 55 23.60 6.44 11.21
N ASN A 56 23.08 5.33 10.67
CA ASN A 56 22.46 5.28 9.35
C ASN A 56 20.94 5.47 9.38
N PHE A 57 20.38 5.99 10.48
CA PHE A 57 18.95 6.25 10.63
C PHE A 57 18.64 7.73 10.74
N ARG A 58 17.68 8.18 9.93
CA ARG A 58 17.15 9.56 9.93
C ARG A 58 15.65 9.53 10.24
N PHE A 59 15.21 10.34 11.19
CA PHE A 59 13.81 10.54 11.52
C PHE A 59 13.37 11.95 11.11
N LEU A 60 12.47 12.04 10.12
CA LEU A 60 11.91 13.30 9.62
C LEU A 60 10.52 13.49 10.25
N ASP A 61 10.41 14.46 11.15
CA ASP A 61 9.20 14.69 11.96
C ASP A 61 8.40 15.88 11.42
N TYR A 62 7.42 15.63 10.59
CA TYR A 62 6.53 16.66 10.03
C TYR A 62 5.37 16.93 10.98
N LYS A 63 4.94 18.19 11.06
CA LYS A 63 3.89 18.65 11.99
C LYS A 63 2.47 18.37 11.48
N GLU A 64 2.30 18.26 10.16
CA GLU A 64 1.00 18.13 9.52
C GLU A 64 0.94 16.86 8.67
N ASN A 65 -0.23 16.21 8.66
CA ASN A 65 -0.51 15.10 7.76
C ASN A 65 -0.72 15.61 6.33
N ARG A 66 0.23 15.30 5.45
CA ARG A 66 0.24 15.71 4.04
C ARG A 66 -0.26 14.62 3.10
N GLY A 67 -0.41 13.42 3.62
CA GLY A 67 -0.91 12.25 2.90
C GLY A 67 0.18 11.35 2.32
N ARG A 68 -0.22 10.11 2.06
CA ARG A 68 0.68 8.98 1.71
C ARG A 68 1.55 9.21 0.49
N SER A 69 1.03 9.86 -0.54
CA SER A 69 1.77 10.16 -1.76
C SER A 69 2.87 11.19 -1.52
N ILE A 70 2.52 12.27 -0.82
CA ILE A 70 3.44 13.38 -0.56
C ILE A 70 4.59 12.91 0.33
N ILE A 71 4.29 12.15 1.41
CA ILE A 71 5.35 11.65 2.29
C ILE A 71 6.29 10.70 1.55
N ARG A 72 5.78 9.76 0.72
CA ARG A 72 6.63 8.85 -0.07
C ARG A 72 7.49 9.60 -1.08
N ASN A 73 6.93 10.58 -1.81
CA ASN A 73 7.69 11.44 -2.72
C ASN A 73 8.76 12.25 -1.98
N THR A 74 8.45 12.73 -0.77
CA THR A 74 9.40 13.46 0.06
C THR A 74 10.55 12.57 0.49
N LEU A 75 10.27 11.36 0.99
CA LEU A 75 11.31 10.41 1.39
C LEU A 75 12.23 10.03 0.23
N ALA A 76 11.68 9.84 -0.97
CA ALA A 76 12.48 9.55 -2.16
C ALA A 76 13.41 10.72 -2.55
N ARG A 77 12.96 11.97 -2.40
CA ARG A 77 13.82 13.16 -2.62
C ARG A 77 14.93 13.26 -1.61
N GLU A 78 14.65 12.94 -0.34
CA GLU A 78 15.62 12.94 0.75
C GLU A 78 16.62 11.79 0.67
N ALA A 79 16.34 10.77 -0.12
CA ALA A 79 17.16 9.58 -0.24
C ALA A 79 18.49 9.86 -0.95
N LYS A 80 19.56 9.35 -0.36
CA LYS A 80 20.96 9.53 -0.80
C LYS A 80 21.35 8.51 -1.88
N TYR A 81 20.76 7.30 -1.85
CA TYR A 81 21.20 6.18 -2.72
C TYR A 81 20.22 5.91 -3.86
N ASP A 82 20.71 5.21 -4.89
CA ASP A 82 19.98 4.95 -6.12
C ASP A 82 18.93 3.83 -6.02
N LYS A 83 19.07 2.92 -5.06
CA LYS A 83 18.06 1.89 -4.78
C LYS A 83 17.14 2.38 -3.65
N LEU A 84 15.87 2.60 -3.95
CA LEU A 84 14.84 3.04 -3.01
C LEU A 84 13.97 1.85 -2.62
N LEU A 85 14.05 1.40 -1.36
CA LEU A 85 13.20 0.33 -0.84
C LEU A 85 12.08 0.94 0.00
N PHE A 86 10.87 0.97 -0.54
CA PHE A 86 9.66 1.40 0.17
C PHE A 86 9.15 0.26 1.05
N ILE A 87 8.92 0.57 2.33
CA ILE A 87 8.33 -0.36 3.31
C ILE A 87 7.29 0.42 4.12
N ASP A 88 6.06 -0.12 4.27
CA ASP A 88 5.08 0.48 5.16
C ASP A 88 5.44 0.23 6.63
N SER A 89 5.10 1.15 7.52
CA SER A 89 5.52 1.15 8.92
C SER A 89 5.01 -0.04 9.74
N ASP A 90 3.88 -0.63 9.35
CA ASP A 90 3.23 -1.77 10.01
C ASP A 90 3.71 -3.15 9.51
N MET A 91 4.85 -3.16 8.80
CA MET A 91 5.50 -4.39 8.35
C MET A 91 6.47 -4.95 9.39
N LYS A 92 6.73 -6.26 9.30
CA LYS A 92 7.73 -6.96 10.10
C LYS A 92 8.62 -7.82 9.21
N VAL A 93 9.92 -7.79 9.47
CA VAL A 93 10.88 -8.65 8.76
C VAL A 93 10.58 -10.13 9.03
N TYR A 94 10.62 -10.94 7.97
CA TYR A 94 10.36 -12.37 8.02
C TYR A 94 11.59 -13.21 7.76
N LYS A 95 12.49 -12.76 6.90
CA LYS A 95 13.65 -13.52 6.43
C LYS A 95 14.94 -12.83 6.86
N SER A 96 15.91 -13.64 7.32
CA SER A 96 17.23 -13.12 7.70
C SER A 96 18.09 -12.66 6.51
N ASP A 97 17.77 -13.11 5.29
CA ASP A 97 18.43 -12.73 4.03
C ASP A 97 17.64 -11.64 3.25
N PHE A 98 16.68 -10.97 3.90
CA PHE A 98 15.78 -10.01 3.28
C PHE A 98 16.49 -8.93 2.46
N ILE A 99 17.52 -8.31 3.04
CA ILE A 99 18.30 -7.25 2.37
C ILE A 99 19.18 -7.84 1.24
N GLN A 100 19.85 -8.97 1.49
CA GLN A 100 20.72 -9.60 0.49
C GLN A 100 19.96 -9.99 -0.78
N LEU A 101 18.70 -10.41 -0.67
CA LEU A 101 17.86 -10.73 -1.83
C LEU A 101 17.63 -9.52 -2.72
N TYR A 102 17.39 -8.35 -2.15
CA TYR A 102 17.24 -7.10 -2.92
C TYR A 102 18.54 -6.59 -3.53
N ILE A 103 19.65 -6.71 -2.79
CA ILE A 103 20.97 -6.25 -3.29
C ILE A 103 21.43 -7.04 -4.50
N LYS A 104 21.14 -8.34 -4.56
CA LYS A 104 21.45 -9.22 -5.69
C LYS A 104 20.67 -8.93 -6.95
N GLU A 105 19.55 -8.18 -6.82
CA GLU A 105 18.69 -7.89 -7.94
C GLU A 105 19.21 -6.72 -8.80
N ASN A 106 19.23 -6.94 -10.12
CA ASN A 106 19.62 -5.93 -11.10
C ASN A 106 18.42 -5.27 -11.79
N SER A 107 17.20 -5.81 -11.56
CA SER A 107 15.99 -5.20 -12.12
C SER A 107 15.75 -3.81 -11.52
N PRO A 108 15.34 -2.82 -12.32
CA PRO A 108 15.06 -1.47 -11.82
C PRO A 108 13.88 -1.41 -10.84
N ILE A 109 12.99 -2.42 -10.90
CA ILE A 109 11.83 -2.52 -10.02
C ILE A 109 11.69 -3.97 -9.54
N VAL A 110 11.62 -4.15 -8.22
CA VAL A 110 11.51 -5.48 -7.60
C VAL A 110 10.44 -5.45 -6.49
N ALA A 111 9.42 -6.27 -6.62
CA ALA A 111 8.39 -6.47 -5.59
C ALA A 111 8.67 -7.73 -4.78
N GLY A 112 8.79 -7.61 -3.45
CA GLY A 112 9.06 -8.73 -2.55
C GLY A 112 7.81 -9.44 -2.04
N GLY A 113 6.65 -8.81 -2.17
CA GLY A 113 5.37 -9.33 -1.68
C GLY A 113 5.18 -9.19 -0.18
N ILE A 114 4.04 -9.67 0.29
CA ILE A 114 3.69 -9.72 1.71
C ILE A 114 3.31 -11.14 2.12
N LYS A 115 3.50 -11.46 3.39
CA LYS A 115 3.02 -12.70 4.01
C LYS A 115 1.95 -12.34 5.04
N VAL A 116 0.78 -12.89 4.84
CA VAL A 116 -0.33 -12.75 5.79
C VAL A 116 -0.26 -13.92 6.78
N LEU A 117 -0.14 -13.61 8.06
CA LEU A 117 -0.19 -14.63 9.10
C LEU A 117 -1.63 -15.14 9.26
N GLU A 118 -1.76 -16.46 9.37
CA GLU A 118 -3.03 -17.06 9.69
C GLU A 118 -3.42 -16.68 11.12
N ASP A 119 -4.60 -16.12 11.27
CA ASP A 119 -5.19 -15.76 12.53
C ASP A 119 -6.70 -16.06 12.43
N LYS A 120 -7.21 -16.72 13.44
CA LYS A 120 -8.62 -17.11 13.49
C LYS A 120 -9.51 -16.02 14.10
N ASN A 121 -8.95 -14.85 14.41
CA ASN A 121 -9.74 -13.75 14.97
C ASN A 121 -10.76 -13.25 13.95
N PRO A 122 -12.06 -13.42 14.17
CA PRO A 122 -13.11 -13.06 13.22
C PRO A 122 -13.13 -11.55 12.91
N THR A 123 -12.60 -10.72 13.82
CA THR A 123 -12.56 -9.27 13.66
C THR A 123 -11.78 -8.83 12.40
N TYR A 124 -10.72 -9.56 12.03
CA TYR A 124 -9.80 -9.20 10.95
C TYR A 124 -9.90 -10.08 9.70
N ILE A 125 -10.82 -11.06 9.72
CA ILE A 125 -10.82 -12.15 8.74
C ILE A 125 -11.05 -11.66 7.30
N LEU A 126 -11.93 -10.67 7.11
CA LEU A 126 -12.20 -10.09 5.78
C LEU A 126 -10.95 -9.44 5.20
N HIS A 127 -10.27 -8.60 5.98
CA HIS A 127 -9.07 -7.91 5.54
C HIS A 127 -7.94 -8.90 5.23
N LYS A 128 -7.69 -9.86 6.11
CA LYS A 128 -6.67 -10.91 5.91
C LYS A 128 -6.93 -11.75 4.67
N LYS A 129 -8.18 -12.15 4.44
CA LYS A 129 -8.55 -12.91 3.23
C LYS A 129 -8.34 -12.10 1.96
N TYR A 130 -8.66 -10.82 1.99
CA TYR A 130 -8.39 -9.88 0.89
C TYR A 130 -6.89 -9.72 0.61
N GLU A 131 -6.09 -9.53 1.65
CA GLU A 131 -4.64 -9.41 1.51
C GLU A 131 -4.00 -10.70 0.99
N LYS A 132 -4.44 -11.86 1.45
CA LYS A 132 -3.94 -13.16 0.96
C LYS A 132 -4.10 -13.30 -0.57
N ILE A 133 -5.20 -12.80 -1.14
CA ILE A 133 -5.40 -12.81 -2.59
C ILE A 133 -4.44 -11.84 -3.30
N ARG A 134 -4.11 -10.71 -2.67
CA ARG A 134 -3.22 -9.70 -3.25
C ARG A 134 -1.73 -9.99 -3.04
N SER A 135 -1.38 -10.86 -2.11
CA SER A 135 -0.01 -11.05 -1.64
C SER A 135 0.96 -11.62 -2.68
N THR A 136 0.46 -12.26 -3.73
CA THR A 136 1.30 -13.10 -4.60
C THR A 136 1.64 -12.49 -5.96
N ASN A 137 0.84 -11.54 -6.48
CA ASN A 137 1.03 -11.03 -7.86
C ASN A 137 0.69 -9.54 -8.03
N ILE A 138 0.61 -8.79 -6.96
CA ILE A 138 0.34 -7.35 -7.02
C ILE A 138 1.51 -6.63 -6.36
N ALA A 139 2.20 -5.80 -7.12
CA ALA A 139 3.20 -4.92 -6.57
C ALA A 139 2.51 -3.88 -5.69
N THR A 140 2.80 -3.93 -4.40
CA THR A 140 2.33 -2.94 -3.44
C THR A 140 3.53 -2.16 -2.91
N THR A 141 3.32 -0.92 -2.58
CA THR A 141 4.36 -0.05 -2.00
C THR A 141 4.79 -0.47 -0.59
N GLN A 142 4.16 -1.50 -0.04
CA GLN A 142 4.47 -2.07 1.28
C GLN A 142 5.80 -2.80 1.31
N ASN A 143 6.31 -3.25 0.14
CA ASN A 143 7.58 -3.96 0.02
C ASN A 143 8.05 -3.90 -1.45
N LEU A 144 8.53 -2.72 -1.86
CA LEU A 144 8.86 -2.41 -3.26
C LEU A 144 10.21 -1.71 -3.37
N LEU A 145 11.15 -2.32 -4.08
CA LEU A 145 12.39 -1.67 -4.50
C LEU A 145 12.17 -0.98 -5.85
N VAL A 146 12.58 0.27 -5.95
CA VAL A 146 12.55 1.04 -7.20
C VAL A 146 13.87 1.79 -7.35
N ARG A 147 14.47 1.77 -8.53
CA ARG A 147 15.64 2.59 -8.83
C ARG A 147 15.25 4.07 -8.88
N LYS A 148 16.07 4.96 -8.34
CA LYS A 148 15.73 6.39 -8.12
C LYS A 148 15.40 7.13 -9.42
N ASP A 149 16.16 6.90 -10.51
CA ASP A 149 15.88 7.49 -11.80
C ASP A 149 14.48 7.10 -12.34
N VAL A 150 14.11 5.82 -12.20
CA VAL A 150 12.78 5.32 -12.56
C VAL A 150 11.69 5.94 -11.66
N PHE A 151 11.97 6.06 -10.37
CA PHE A 151 11.05 6.72 -9.45
C PHE A 151 10.81 8.18 -9.82
N ASP A 152 11.88 8.91 -10.20
CA ASP A 152 11.81 10.33 -10.55
C ASP A 152 10.97 10.60 -11.81
N GLU A 153 10.87 9.62 -12.71
CA GLU A 153 9.98 9.71 -13.88
C GLU A 153 8.52 9.46 -13.55
N VAL A 154 8.22 8.53 -12.60
CA VAL A 154 6.85 8.05 -12.39
C VAL A 154 6.17 8.70 -11.18
N ARG A 155 6.84 8.95 -10.09
CA ARG A 155 6.37 9.52 -8.82
C ARG A 155 4.93 9.20 -8.43
N PHE A 156 4.62 9.24 -7.15
CA PHE A 156 3.23 9.18 -6.69
C PHE A 156 2.45 10.43 -7.06
N ILE A 157 1.16 10.28 -7.32
CA ILE A 157 0.25 11.40 -7.57
C ILE A 157 -0.07 12.11 -6.24
N GLU A 158 0.22 13.42 -6.12
CA GLU A 158 0.09 14.16 -4.86
C GLU A 158 -1.30 14.77 -4.64
N ASN A 159 -2.12 14.86 -5.68
CA ASN A 159 -3.43 15.53 -5.61
C ASN A 159 -4.52 14.67 -4.94
N VAL A 160 -4.23 13.43 -4.53
CA VAL A 160 -5.16 12.54 -3.85
C VAL A 160 -4.90 12.61 -2.35
N LYS A 161 -5.76 13.32 -1.61
CA LYS A 161 -5.63 13.45 -0.16
C LYS A 161 -6.23 12.27 0.61
N LYS A 162 -7.26 11.63 0.05
CA LYS A 162 -7.93 10.48 0.67
C LYS A 162 -7.21 9.18 0.35
N TYR A 163 -7.49 8.13 1.15
CA TYR A 163 -6.94 6.80 1.01
C TYR A 163 -7.45 6.08 -0.25
N GLY A 164 -6.55 5.56 -1.08
CA GLY A 164 -6.81 4.55 -2.10
C GLY A 164 -6.41 4.95 -3.52
N TYR A 165 -6.05 3.93 -4.28
CA TYR A 165 -5.67 3.96 -5.70
C TYR A 165 -4.36 4.69 -6.05
N GLU A 166 -3.73 5.44 -5.15
CA GLU A 166 -2.43 6.07 -5.39
C GLU A 166 -1.33 5.05 -5.67
N ASP A 167 -1.31 3.97 -4.91
CA ASP A 167 -0.39 2.84 -5.06
C ASP A 167 -0.68 2.01 -6.31
N ILE A 168 -1.95 1.84 -6.66
CA ILE A 168 -2.39 1.09 -7.83
C ILE A 168 -1.96 1.80 -9.12
N ILE A 169 -2.17 3.12 -9.22
CA ILE A 169 -1.74 3.90 -10.39
C ILE A 169 -0.22 3.92 -10.48
N PHE A 170 0.47 4.13 -9.36
CA PHE A 170 1.93 4.13 -9.33
C PHE A 170 2.50 2.80 -9.82
N SER A 171 2.05 1.69 -9.25
CA SER A 171 2.51 0.35 -9.66
C SER A 171 2.13 0.01 -11.10
N HIS A 172 0.95 0.43 -11.57
CA HIS A 172 0.55 0.25 -12.96
C HIS A 172 1.46 0.99 -13.95
N ARG A 173 1.79 2.25 -13.66
CA ARG A 173 2.72 3.04 -14.48
C ARG A 173 4.11 2.42 -14.52
N LEU A 174 4.62 2.00 -13.36
CA LEU A 174 5.90 1.32 -13.26
C LEU A 174 5.93 0.03 -14.09
N ASP A 175 4.89 -0.80 -13.96
CA ASP A 175 4.82 -2.07 -14.69
C ASP A 175 4.72 -1.86 -16.21
N LYS A 176 3.93 -0.87 -16.63
CA LYS A 176 3.73 -0.54 -18.04
C LYS A 176 5.00 -0.01 -18.72
N MET A 177 5.80 0.78 -18.00
CA MET A 177 6.99 1.42 -18.56
C MET A 177 8.25 0.55 -18.47
N TYR A 178 8.40 -0.22 -17.40
CA TYR A 178 9.65 -0.91 -17.08
C TYR A 178 9.50 -2.40 -16.79
N GLY A 179 8.27 -2.88 -16.54
CA GLY A 179 8.02 -4.21 -15.99
C GLY A 179 8.43 -4.32 -14.52
N ILE A 180 7.71 -5.13 -13.75
CA ILE A 180 8.00 -5.37 -12.34
C ILE A 180 8.47 -6.81 -12.16
N LYS A 181 9.68 -6.98 -11.60
CA LYS A 181 10.18 -8.30 -11.21
C LYS A 181 9.61 -8.68 -9.84
N PHE A 182 8.95 -9.83 -9.77
CA PHE A 182 8.49 -10.40 -8.51
C PHE A 182 9.51 -11.41 -7.96
N ILE A 183 9.84 -11.29 -6.69
CA ILE A 183 10.67 -12.24 -5.96
C ILE A 183 9.95 -12.70 -4.68
N TYR A 184 10.27 -13.90 -4.19
CA TYR A 184 9.74 -14.35 -2.90
C TYR A 184 10.60 -13.80 -1.75
N ASN A 185 10.33 -12.55 -1.40
CA ASN A 185 10.99 -11.84 -0.30
C ASN A 185 9.98 -11.11 0.60
N PRO A 186 8.98 -11.83 1.16
CA PRO A 186 7.85 -11.18 1.81
C PRO A 186 8.22 -10.55 3.16
N LEU A 187 7.55 -9.44 3.46
CA LEU A 187 7.38 -8.92 4.82
C LEU A 187 6.06 -9.43 5.40
N ILE A 188 5.98 -9.56 6.72
CA ILE A 188 4.74 -9.86 7.41
C ILE A 188 3.98 -8.56 7.64
N HIS A 189 2.72 -8.48 7.20
CA HIS A 189 1.83 -7.38 7.55
C HIS A 189 1.29 -7.60 8.98
N ASN A 190 1.63 -6.67 9.87
CA ASN A 190 1.31 -6.75 11.31
C ASN A 190 0.15 -5.83 11.72
N GLY A 191 -0.44 -5.12 10.76
CA GLY A 191 -1.52 -4.14 10.97
C GLY A 191 -2.87 -4.56 10.36
N PRO A 192 -3.43 -5.78 10.64
CA PRO A 192 -4.74 -6.11 10.12
C PRO A 192 -5.80 -5.16 10.71
N ILE A 193 -6.72 -4.70 9.87
CA ILE A 193 -7.78 -3.79 10.29
C ILE A 193 -9.10 -4.55 10.52
N PRO A 194 -9.93 -4.09 11.47
CA PRO A 194 -11.25 -4.67 11.71
C PRO A 194 -12.11 -4.64 10.44
N THR A 195 -12.98 -5.64 10.30
CA THR A 195 -13.89 -5.79 9.15
C THR A 195 -14.72 -4.52 8.89
N GLU A 196 -15.24 -3.88 9.93
CA GLU A 196 -16.01 -2.63 9.79
C GLU A 196 -15.15 -1.51 9.20
N THR A 197 -13.99 -1.27 9.78
CA THR A 197 -13.03 -0.28 9.28
C THR A 197 -12.62 -0.57 7.83
N PHE A 198 -12.50 -1.87 7.48
CA PHE A 198 -12.17 -2.24 6.11
C PHE A 198 -13.30 -1.95 5.12
N ILE A 199 -14.56 -2.19 5.51
CA ILE A 199 -15.75 -1.81 4.73
C ILE A 199 -15.81 -0.29 4.53
N ASP A 200 -15.53 0.49 5.58
CA ASP A 200 -15.49 1.95 5.49
C ASP A 200 -14.38 2.43 4.53
N ARG A 201 -13.19 1.81 4.61
CA ARG A 201 -12.09 2.10 3.65
C ARG A 201 -12.44 1.74 2.20
N ILE A 202 -13.25 0.70 1.96
CA ILE A 202 -13.77 0.40 0.63
C ILE A 202 -14.66 1.57 0.13
N ASN A 203 -15.50 2.11 1.01
CA ASN A 203 -16.36 3.24 0.68
C ASN A 203 -15.56 4.51 0.37
N GLU A 204 -14.55 4.84 1.18
CA GLU A 204 -13.65 5.98 0.96
C GLU A 204 -12.85 5.83 -0.33
N SER A 205 -12.24 4.65 -0.56
CA SER A 205 -11.46 4.40 -1.77
C SER A 205 -12.29 4.46 -3.04
N THR A 206 -13.60 4.15 -2.95
CA THR A 206 -14.51 4.30 -4.10
C THR A 206 -14.72 5.77 -4.47
N GLU A 207 -14.74 6.69 -3.50
CA GLU A 207 -14.80 8.14 -3.77
C GLU A 207 -13.55 8.61 -4.51
N VAL A 208 -12.37 8.16 -4.06
CA VAL A 208 -11.09 8.45 -4.74
C VAL A 208 -11.09 7.90 -6.17
N LEU A 209 -11.60 6.67 -6.36
CA LEU A 209 -11.72 6.10 -7.70
C LEU A 209 -12.55 6.96 -8.64
N ILE A 210 -13.68 7.50 -8.16
CA ILE A 210 -14.55 8.36 -8.94
C ILE A 210 -13.87 9.71 -9.24
N GLU A 211 -13.18 10.30 -8.26
CA GLU A 211 -12.43 11.54 -8.43
C GLU A 211 -11.35 11.38 -9.52
N LEU A 212 -10.55 10.30 -9.45
CA LEU A 212 -9.53 9.99 -10.44
C LEU A 212 -10.10 9.69 -11.82
N PHE A 213 -11.25 9.02 -11.89
CA PHE A 213 -11.95 8.75 -13.14
C PHE A 213 -12.48 10.00 -13.83
N LYS A 214 -12.95 11.00 -13.07
CA LYS A 214 -13.40 12.29 -13.57
C LYS A 214 -12.25 13.24 -13.95
N ASN A 215 -11.04 12.96 -13.49
CA ASN A 215 -9.87 13.80 -13.75
C ASN A 215 -9.20 13.36 -15.06
N GLU A 216 -9.23 14.24 -16.07
CA GLU A 216 -8.67 13.96 -17.41
C GLU A 216 -7.24 13.46 -17.38
N LYS A 217 -6.41 13.99 -16.48
CA LYS A 217 -4.98 13.63 -16.34
C LYS A 217 -4.77 12.16 -15.95
N TYR A 218 -5.69 11.58 -15.16
CA TYR A 218 -5.57 10.23 -14.62
C TYR A 218 -6.57 9.25 -15.21
N HIS A 219 -7.51 9.72 -16.03
CA HIS A 219 -8.62 8.95 -16.57
C HIS A 219 -8.18 7.64 -17.23
N LYS A 220 -7.17 7.70 -18.10
CA LYS A 220 -6.65 6.54 -18.81
C LYS A 220 -5.99 5.55 -17.87
N ASP A 221 -5.10 6.03 -17.01
CA ASP A 221 -4.35 5.17 -16.08
C ASP A 221 -5.28 4.44 -15.10
N ILE A 222 -6.31 5.15 -14.59
CA ILE A 222 -7.24 4.53 -13.63
C ILE A 222 -8.18 3.51 -14.29
N ILE A 223 -8.57 3.70 -15.54
CA ILE A 223 -9.32 2.68 -16.29
C ILE A 223 -8.45 1.45 -16.51
N GLU A 224 -7.20 1.63 -16.95
CA GLU A 224 -6.28 0.54 -17.23
C GLU A 224 -5.90 -0.23 -15.95
N SER A 225 -5.71 0.45 -14.83
CA SER A 225 -5.29 -0.15 -13.56
C SER A 225 -6.43 -0.75 -12.72
N SER A 226 -7.66 -0.19 -12.79
CA SER A 226 -8.77 -0.61 -11.94
C SER A 226 -9.68 -1.66 -12.59
N LYS A 227 -9.61 -2.93 -12.11
CA LYS A 227 -10.59 -3.97 -12.51
C LYS A 227 -12.02 -3.56 -12.18
N LEU A 228 -12.26 -2.89 -11.05
CA LEU A 228 -13.56 -2.44 -10.61
C LEU A 228 -14.17 -1.46 -11.62
N LEU A 229 -13.39 -0.47 -12.06
CA LEU A 229 -13.85 0.52 -13.03
C LEU A 229 -14.11 -0.11 -14.40
N ARG A 230 -13.23 -1.00 -14.87
CA ARG A 230 -13.47 -1.75 -16.11
C ARG A 230 -14.75 -2.59 -16.05
N THR A 231 -15.05 -3.19 -14.89
CA THR A 231 -16.30 -3.94 -14.70
C THR A 231 -17.51 -3.02 -14.75
N TYR A 232 -17.45 -1.86 -14.07
CA TYR A 232 -18.48 -0.83 -14.14
C TYR A 232 -18.77 -0.40 -15.58
N LEU A 233 -17.73 -0.09 -16.37
CA LEU A 233 -17.89 0.36 -17.75
C LEU A 233 -18.58 -0.70 -18.62
N LYS A 234 -18.38 -2.00 -18.37
CA LYS A 234 -19.08 -3.08 -19.07
C LYS A 234 -20.57 -3.16 -18.75
N ILE A 235 -20.95 -2.84 -17.51
CA ILE A 235 -22.37 -2.91 -17.08
C ILE A 235 -23.08 -1.55 -17.10
N LYS A 236 -22.42 -0.51 -17.57
CA LYS A 236 -22.90 0.89 -17.56
C LYS A 236 -24.34 1.02 -18.08
N ASN A 237 -24.69 0.31 -19.16
CA ASN A 237 -26.02 0.39 -19.80
C ASN A 237 -27.09 -0.33 -18.97
N VAL A 238 -26.74 -1.25 -18.09
CA VAL A 238 -27.67 -1.98 -17.20
C VAL A 238 -27.51 -1.58 -15.75
N LYS A 239 -26.79 -0.48 -15.48
CA LYS A 239 -26.52 0.07 -14.12
C LYS A 239 -27.77 0.14 -13.25
N GLY A 240 -28.91 0.59 -13.81
CA GLY A 240 -30.17 0.74 -13.06
C GLY A 240 -30.71 -0.59 -12.52
N LEU A 241 -30.69 -1.64 -13.33
CA LEU A 241 -31.09 -2.99 -12.91
C LEU A 241 -30.15 -3.55 -11.85
N TYR A 242 -28.83 -3.39 -12.06
CA TYR A 242 -27.83 -3.80 -11.06
C TYR A 242 -28.03 -3.09 -9.72
N LEU A 243 -28.29 -1.79 -9.72
CA LEU A 243 -28.55 -1.02 -8.51
C LEU A 243 -29.80 -1.48 -7.76
N LEU A 244 -30.87 -1.81 -8.48
CA LEU A 244 -32.08 -2.34 -7.86
C LEU A 244 -31.77 -3.64 -7.12
N LEU A 245 -31.09 -4.59 -7.77
CA LEU A 245 -30.68 -5.86 -7.16
C LEU A 245 -29.72 -5.64 -5.97
N PHE A 246 -28.75 -4.74 -6.12
CA PHE A 246 -27.81 -4.41 -5.05
C PHE A 246 -28.51 -3.86 -3.82
N LYS A 247 -29.46 -2.92 -3.98
CA LYS A 247 -30.24 -2.35 -2.86
C LYS A 247 -31.02 -3.43 -2.10
N LEU A 248 -31.62 -4.39 -2.81
CA LEU A 248 -32.35 -5.50 -2.20
C LEU A 248 -31.43 -6.48 -1.45
N THR A 249 -30.21 -6.68 -1.93
CA THR A 249 -29.27 -7.68 -1.38
C THR A 249 -28.18 -7.08 -0.48
N LYS A 250 -28.02 -5.78 -0.41
CA LYS A 250 -26.94 -5.08 0.31
C LYS A 250 -26.82 -5.53 1.78
N GLY A 251 -27.94 -5.65 2.48
CA GLY A 251 -27.95 -6.11 3.87
C GLY A 251 -27.39 -7.51 4.04
N PHE A 252 -27.82 -8.44 3.18
CA PHE A 252 -27.29 -9.82 3.15
C PHE A 252 -25.79 -9.83 2.80
N ILE A 253 -25.37 -9.06 1.80
CA ILE A 253 -23.95 -8.98 1.40
C ILE A 253 -23.09 -8.50 2.59
N VAL A 254 -23.48 -7.40 3.26
CA VAL A 254 -22.73 -6.88 4.42
C VAL A 254 -22.69 -7.89 5.56
N GLN A 255 -23.80 -8.58 5.86
CA GLN A 255 -23.83 -9.61 6.87
C GLN A 255 -22.88 -10.77 6.54
N GLN A 256 -22.82 -11.16 5.29
CA GLN A 256 -21.91 -12.22 4.84
C GLN A 256 -20.45 -11.79 4.90
N LEU A 257 -20.13 -10.53 4.59
CA LEU A 257 -18.77 -9.98 4.74
C LEU A 257 -18.30 -9.94 6.21
N ARG A 258 -19.24 -9.88 7.17
CA ARG A 258 -18.99 -9.96 8.61
C ARG A 258 -18.89 -11.39 9.14
N SER A 259 -19.13 -12.39 8.32
CA SER A 259 -19.13 -13.79 8.72
C SER A 259 -17.72 -14.33 8.97
N LYS A 260 -17.65 -15.53 9.56
CA LYS A 260 -16.38 -16.26 9.79
C LYS A 260 -15.68 -16.71 8.48
N ASP A 261 -16.42 -16.73 7.37
CA ASP A 261 -15.86 -17.04 6.04
C ASP A 261 -16.42 -16.06 4.99
N PRO A 262 -15.89 -14.82 4.93
CA PRO A 262 -16.38 -13.81 4.03
C PRO A 262 -16.10 -14.16 2.55
N SER A 263 -17.11 -14.00 1.69
CA SER A 263 -17.00 -14.23 0.26
C SER A 263 -16.33 -13.06 -0.46
N MET A 264 -15.23 -13.33 -1.15
CA MET A 264 -14.55 -12.31 -1.97
C MET A 264 -15.37 -11.93 -3.20
N PHE A 265 -16.19 -12.83 -3.71
CA PHE A 265 -17.14 -12.52 -4.77
C PHE A 265 -18.19 -11.50 -4.32
N LEU A 266 -18.78 -11.70 -3.15
CA LEU A 266 -19.74 -10.75 -2.59
C LEU A 266 -19.08 -9.41 -2.22
N MET A 267 -17.80 -9.43 -1.84
CA MET A 267 -17.03 -8.20 -1.66
C MET A 267 -16.85 -7.43 -2.99
N ASP A 268 -16.56 -8.12 -4.10
CA ASP A 268 -16.47 -7.49 -5.42
C ASP A 268 -17.84 -6.94 -5.86
N MET A 269 -18.94 -7.66 -5.59
CA MET A 269 -20.29 -7.14 -5.80
C MET A 269 -20.60 -5.90 -4.94
N TYR A 270 -20.20 -5.91 -3.67
CA TYR A 270 -20.34 -4.77 -2.78
C TYR A 270 -19.60 -3.52 -3.34
N LYS A 271 -18.34 -3.67 -3.70
CA LYS A 271 -17.53 -2.59 -4.30
C LYS A 271 -18.17 -2.02 -5.56
N LEU A 272 -18.66 -2.91 -6.44
CA LEU A 272 -19.33 -2.50 -7.67
C LEU A 272 -20.66 -1.78 -7.39
N GLY A 273 -21.42 -2.26 -6.41
CA GLY A 273 -22.67 -1.62 -5.97
C GLY A 273 -22.45 -0.21 -5.42
N VAL A 274 -21.45 -0.06 -4.54
CA VAL A 274 -21.07 1.26 -3.99
C VAL A 274 -20.59 2.20 -5.10
N LEU A 275 -19.79 1.70 -6.06
CA LEU A 275 -19.39 2.51 -7.22
C LEU A 275 -20.59 2.94 -8.06
N CYS A 276 -21.51 2.04 -8.36
CA CYS A 276 -22.72 2.34 -9.12
C CYS A 276 -23.66 3.33 -8.38
N GLU A 277 -23.72 3.28 -7.04
CA GLU A 277 -24.53 4.24 -6.26
C GLU A 277 -23.97 5.67 -6.33
N ARG A 278 -22.64 5.82 -6.38
CA ARG A 278 -21.95 7.12 -6.22
C ARG A 278 -21.52 7.78 -7.52
N ILE A 279 -21.27 6.97 -8.55
CA ILE A 279 -20.85 7.49 -9.85
C ILE A 279 -22.07 7.98 -10.63
N SER A 280 -22.23 9.26 -10.77
CA SER A 280 -23.30 9.92 -11.54
C SER A 280 -22.85 10.21 -12.97
#